data_dad80a5f69ba4f22a801f96998b3aaec
#
_entry.id   dad80a5f69ba4f22a801f96998b3aaec
#
_cell.length_a   1.000
_cell.length_b   1.000
_cell.length_c   1.000
_cell.angle_alpha   90.00
_cell.angle_beta   90.00
_cell.angle_gamma   90.00
#
_symmetry.space_group_name_H-M   'P 1'
#
loop_
_entity.id
_entity.type
_entity.pdbx_description
1 polymer ?
#
loop_
_entity_poly.entity_id
_entity_poly.type
_entity_poly.pdbx_seq_one_letter_code
_entity_poly.pdbx_strand_id
1 'polypeptide(L)'
;SDLIRETMDKKFKDITEWLIKGSIDFNFICESLLPSLCEEGSNPLKVGRMEYDAIVVPDCETLRSSTLERLEQFRNQGGKLIFMGNAPVYENAVTSDRGRKLYEKSVCISFDRARLLSALEDNRTVTLRYADGKLTDDFIYQLRKDNDCEWLFISHCCEPYNKDVFRSKNLRIILG
;
A
#
# COMPACT_ATOMS: atom_id res chain seq x y z
N SER A 1 5.79 2.08 25.46
CA SER A 1 4.57 2.24 26.28
C SER A 1 3.38 1.75 25.47
N ASP A 2 2.31 1.36 26.12
CA ASP A 2 1.09 0.83 25.49
C ASP A 2 0.46 1.82 24.51
N LEU A 3 0.53 3.11 24.82
CA LEU A 3 0.01 4.18 23.96
C LEU A 3 0.69 4.23 22.57
N ILE A 4 2.01 4.02 22.53
CA ILE A 4 2.75 4.01 21.25
C ILE A 4 2.31 2.80 20.42
N ARG A 5 2.20 1.63 21.05
CA ARG A 5 1.74 0.40 20.38
C ARG A 5 0.32 0.57 19.82
N GLU A 6 -0.62 1.07 20.65
CA GLU A 6 -2.00 1.33 20.22
C GLU A 6 -2.07 2.32 19.03
N THR A 7 -1.22 3.34 19.04
CA THR A 7 -1.12 4.31 17.94
C THR A 7 -0.61 3.64 16.66
N MET A 8 0.41 2.79 16.75
CA MET A 8 0.95 2.06 15.61
C MET A 8 -0.05 1.04 15.05
N ASP A 9 -0.70 0.28 15.93
CA ASP A 9 -1.74 -0.69 15.55
C ASP A 9 -2.91 0.02 14.84
N LYS A 10 -3.32 1.19 15.34
CA LYS A 10 -4.34 2.00 14.68
C LYS A 10 -3.91 2.45 13.29
N LYS A 11 -2.69 2.99 13.15
CA LYS A 11 -2.17 3.42 11.85
C LYS A 11 -2.08 2.27 10.84
N PHE A 12 -1.64 1.10 11.29
CA PHE A 12 -1.59 -0.10 10.46
C PHE A 12 -2.99 -0.52 9.97
N LYS A 13 -3.97 -0.52 10.88
CA LYS A 13 -5.37 -0.79 10.55
C LYS A 13 -5.93 0.23 9.58
N ASP A 14 -5.69 1.51 9.82
CA ASP A 14 -6.16 2.61 8.97
C ASP A 14 -5.63 2.46 7.53
N ILE A 15 -4.33 2.26 7.34
CA ILE A 15 -3.72 2.06 6.01
C ILE A 15 -4.32 0.84 5.31
N THR A 16 -4.43 -0.29 6.02
CA THR A 16 -5.02 -1.52 5.49
C THR A 16 -6.43 -1.27 4.96
N GLU A 17 -7.26 -0.62 5.76
CA GLU A 17 -8.63 -0.30 5.39
C GLU A 17 -8.71 0.68 4.21
N TRP A 18 -7.83 1.70 4.19
CA TRP A 18 -7.79 2.69 3.10
C TRP A 18 -7.38 2.06 1.76
N LEU A 19 -6.41 1.17 1.75
CA LEU A 19 -5.97 0.47 0.54
C LEU A 19 -7.06 -0.48 0.03
N ILE A 20 -7.63 -1.31 0.90
CA ILE A 20 -8.72 -2.24 0.54
C ILE A 20 -9.91 -1.48 -0.04
N LYS A 21 -10.44 -0.49 0.69
CA LYS A 21 -11.59 0.31 0.27
C LYS A 21 -11.27 1.26 -0.89
N GLY A 22 -10.00 1.58 -1.10
CA GLY A 22 -9.51 2.39 -2.21
C GLY A 22 -9.25 1.60 -3.49
N SER A 23 -9.54 0.32 -3.52
CA SER A 23 -9.26 -0.57 -4.67
C SER A 23 -7.79 -0.58 -5.07
N ILE A 24 -6.88 -0.60 -4.10
CA ILE A 24 -5.45 -0.80 -4.31
C ILE A 24 -5.11 -2.23 -3.91
N ASP A 25 -4.53 -2.99 -4.83
CA ASP A 25 -3.96 -4.31 -4.53
C ASP A 25 -2.59 -4.15 -3.85
N PHE A 26 -2.36 -4.86 -2.75
CA PHE A 26 -1.14 -4.69 -1.96
C PHE A 26 -0.79 -5.94 -1.15
N ASN A 27 0.46 -6.01 -0.74
CA ASN A 27 0.96 -6.98 0.24
C ASN A 27 1.77 -6.27 1.32
N PHE A 28 1.84 -6.86 2.50
CA PHE A 28 2.79 -6.45 3.53
C PHE A 28 4.12 -7.18 3.35
N ILE A 29 5.20 -6.43 3.41
CA ILE A 29 6.56 -6.97 3.36
C ILE A 29 7.15 -6.91 4.76
N CYS A 30 7.51 -8.07 5.30
CA CYS A 30 8.18 -8.18 6.58
C CYS A 30 9.68 -7.88 6.43
N GLU A 31 10.18 -6.85 7.12
CA GLU A 31 11.60 -6.45 7.06
C GLU A 31 12.58 -7.59 7.41
N SER A 32 12.19 -8.50 8.31
CA SER A 32 13.05 -9.63 8.70
C SER A 32 13.21 -10.67 7.60
N LEU A 33 12.22 -10.79 6.71
CA LEU A 33 12.24 -11.72 5.58
C LEU A 33 12.74 -11.08 4.29
N LEU A 34 12.76 -9.75 4.22
CA LEU A 34 13.13 -9.03 3.01
C LEU A 34 14.51 -9.44 2.46
N PRO A 35 15.59 -9.59 3.27
CA PRO A 35 16.89 -9.99 2.75
C PRO A 35 16.91 -11.36 2.06
N SER A 36 16.03 -12.28 2.48
CA SER A 36 15.96 -13.63 1.88
C SER A 36 15.03 -13.70 0.67
N LEU A 37 14.13 -12.74 0.51
CA LEU A 37 13.13 -12.69 -0.56
C LEU A 37 13.44 -11.66 -1.65
N CYS A 38 14.32 -10.71 -1.37
CA CYS A 38 14.67 -9.59 -2.24
C CYS A 38 16.21 -9.47 -2.28
N GLU A 39 16.81 -9.95 -3.34
CA GLU A 39 18.28 -9.90 -3.51
C GLU A 39 18.78 -8.48 -3.64
N GLU A 40 18.08 -7.68 -4.46
CA GLU A 40 18.39 -6.27 -4.72
C GLU A 40 17.12 -5.42 -4.92
N GLY A 41 17.25 -4.11 -4.75
CA GLY A 41 16.17 -3.16 -4.96
C GLY A 41 15.96 -2.82 -6.43
N SER A 42 15.41 -3.77 -7.20
CA SER A 42 15.05 -3.56 -8.61
C SER A 42 13.82 -2.65 -8.77
N ASN A 43 13.56 -2.17 -9.99
CA ASN A 43 12.30 -1.53 -10.35
C ASN A 43 11.69 -2.26 -11.56
N PRO A 44 10.53 -2.95 -11.43
CA PRO A 44 9.75 -3.13 -10.19
C PRO A 44 10.52 -3.87 -9.08
N LEU A 45 10.10 -3.67 -7.82
CA LEU A 45 10.74 -4.36 -6.70
C LEU A 45 10.31 -5.82 -6.67
N LYS A 46 11.26 -6.73 -6.82
CA LYS A 46 11.02 -8.18 -6.77
C LYS A 46 11.17 -8.69 -5.34
N VAL A 47 10.09 -9.26 -4.79
CA VAL A 47 10.08 -9.89 -3.47
C VAL A 47 9.49 -11.29 -3.60
N GLY A 48 10.32 -12.30 -3.54
CA GLY A 48 9.93 -13.67 -3.81
C GLY A 48 9.42 -13.83 -5.25
N ARG A 49 8.14 -14.16 -5.42
CA ARG A 49 7.49 -14.30 -6.74
C ARG A 49 6.69 -13.08 -7.18
N MET A 50 6.64 -12.05 -6.33
CA MET A 50 5.83 -10.86 -6.56
C MET A 50 6.70 -9.70 -7.04
N GLU A 51 6.09 -8.83 -7.84
CA GLU A 51 6.69 -7.58 -8.32
C GLU A 51 5.80 -6.41 -7.88
N TYR A 52 6.45 -5.32 -7.43
CA TYR A 52 5.77 -4.14 -6.90
C TYR A 52 6.26 -2.88 -7.60
N ASP A 53 5.32 -2.14 -8.21
CA ASP A 53 5.60 -0.88 -8.91
C ASP A 53 5.71 0.32 -7.96
N ALA A 54 5.09 0.21 -6.79
CA ALA A 54 5.13 1.23 -5.75
C ALA A 54 5.35 0.61 -4.37
N ILE A 55 6.13 1.30 -3.55
CA ILE A 55 6.38 0.92 -2.15
C ILE A 55 5.90 2.05 -1.26
N VAL A 56 5.09 1.71 -0.25
CA VAL A 56 4.64 2.64 0.77
C VAL A 56 5.31 2.29 2.10
N VAL A 57 6.03 3.27 2.65
CA VAL A 57 6.61 3.18 3.99
C VAL A 57 5.69 3.98 4.93
N PRO A 58 4.96 3.31 5.83
CA PRO A 58 4.11 4.01 6.79
C PRO A 58 4.97 4.76 7.81
N ASP A 59 4.34 5.68 8.54
CA ASP A 59 4.97 6.47 9.61
C ASP A 59 5.67 5.54 10.63
N CYS A 60 6.98 5.44 10.52
CA CYS A 60 7.82 4.59 11.35
C CYS A 60 9.09 5.36 11.77
N GLU A 61 9.56 5.09 12.97
CA GLU A 61 10.75 5.74 13.50
C GLU A 61 12.05 5.05 13.10
N THR A 62 11.99 3.73 12.86
CA THR A 62 13.17 2.90 12.56
C THR A 62 12.94 2.01 11.35
N LEU A 63 13.99 1.84 10.55
CA LEU A 63 14.06 0.85 9.49
C LEU A 63 15.34 0.02 9.63
N ARG A 64 15.33 -1.20 9.13
CA ARG A 64 16.54 -2.01 9.05
C ARG A 64 17.46 -1.49 7.95
N SER A 65 18.78 -1.62 8.13
CA SER A 65 19.77 -1.26 7.11
C SER A 65 19.54 -1.98 5.79
N SER A 66 19.17 -3.26 5.85
CA SER A 66 18.83 -4.05 4.66
C SER A 66 17.59 -3.55 3.92
N THR A 67 16.59 -3.05 4.65
CA THR A 67 15.40 -2.42 4.06
C THR A 67 15.77 -1.10 3.39
N LEU A 68 16.49 -0.24 4.09
CA LEU A 68 16.96 1.05 3.54
C LEU A 68 17.75 0.83 2.24
N GLU A 69 18.66 -0.15 2.21
CA GLU A 69 19.44 -0.47 1.02
C GLU A 69 18.55 -0.83 -0.19
N ARG A 70 17.54 -1.70 0.00
CA ARG A 70 16.62 -2.10 -1.08
C ARG A 70 15.75 -0.92 -1.54
N LEU A 71 15.27 -0.11 -0.61
CA LEU A 71 14.47 1.06 -0.92
C LEU A 71 15.28 2.13 -1.67
N GLU A 72 16.54 2.35 -1.29
CA GLU A 72 17.45 3.25 -2.00
C GLU A 72 17.71 2.78 -3.43
N GLN A 73 18.00 1.49 -3.61
CA GLN A 73 18.21 0.90 -4.92
C GLN A 73 16.96 1.00 -5.81
N PHE A 74 15.80 0.61 -5.28
CA PHE A 74 14.50 0.72 -5.95
C PHE A 74 14.23 2.16 -6.40
N ARG A 75 14.36 3.11 -5.49
CA ARG A 75 14.15 4.53 -5.78
C ARG A 75 15.14 5.07 -6.82
N ASN A 76 16.42 4.69 -6.74
CA ASN A 76 17.46 5.13 -7.68
C ASN A 76 17.24 4.60 -9.09
N GLN A 77 16.52 3.48 -9.24
CA GLN A 77 16.07 2.93 -10.52
C GLN A 77 14.75 3.51 -11.01
N GLY A 78 14.26 4.59 -10.39
CA GLY A 78 13.01 5.26 -10.75
C GLY A 78 11.76 4.66 -10.14
N GLY A 79 11.90 3.73 -9.18
CA GLY A 79 10.77 3.15 -8.46
C GLY A 79 10.00 4.17 -7.63
N LYS A 80 8.71 4.01 -7.54
CA LYS A 80 7.79 4.89 -6.81
C LYS A 80 7.82 4.58 -5.32
N LEU A 81 8.65 5.30 -4.57
CA LEU A 81 8.77 5.18 -3.13
C LEU A 81 8.00 6.31 -2.43
N ILE A 82 7.05 5.94 -1.59
CA ILE A 82 6.16 6.86 -0.87
C ILE A 82 6.38 6.70 0.64
N PHE A 83 6.71 7.79 1.31
CA PHE A 83 6.71 7.86 2.76
C PHE A 83 5.46 8.57 3.25
N MET A 84 4.81 7.99 4.26
CA MET A 84 3.66 8.60 4.93
C MET A 84 4.06 9.09 6.32
N GLY A 85 3.74 10.34 6.65
CA GLY A 85 4.05 10.93 7.95
C GLY A 85 5.50 11.37 8.08
N ASN A 86 6.15 11.01 9.18
CA ASN A 86 7.49 11.48 9.52
C ASN A 86 8.60 10.64 8.88
N ALA A 87 9.76 11.27 8.69
CA ALA A 87 10.96 10.56 8.26
C ALA A 87 11.49 9.62 9.35
N PRO A 88 11.98 8.41 8.98
CA PRO A 88 12.68 7.54 9.92
C PRO A 88 13.95 8.21 10.46
N VAL A 89 14.18 8.11 11.76
CA VAL A 89 15.34 8.71 12.45
C VAL A 89 16.34 7.68 12.98
N TYR A 90 15.97 6.39 12.89
CA TYR A 90 16.82 5.29 13.32
C TYR A 90 17.03 4.27 12.21
N GLU A 91 18.25 3.73 12.15
CA GLU A 91 18.64 2.56 11.38
C GLU A 91 19.08 1.47 12.36
N ASN A 92 18.43 0.29 12.32
CA ASN A 92 18.65 -0.78 13.30
C ASN A 92 18.57 -0.27 14.76
N ALA A 93 17.63 0.63 15.05
CA ALA A 93 17.44 1.28 16.36
C ALA A 93 18.60 2.19 16.81
N VAL A 94 19.53 2.54 15.94
CA VAL A 94 20.62 3.52 16.18
C VAL A 94 20.31 4.79 15.38
N THR A 95 20.53 5.95 15.96
CA THR A 95 20.33 7.25 15.29
C THR A 95 21.12 7.30 13.98
N SER A 96 20.42 7.60 12.88
CA SER A 96 20.98 7.66 11.53
C SER A 96 20.22 8.68 10.69
N ASP A 97 20.93 9.40 9.83
CA ASP A 97 20.33 10.34 8.88
C ASP A 97 19.96 9.69 7.54
N ARG A 98 20.29 8.41 7.36
CA ARG A 98 20.10 7.68 6.09
C ARG A 98 18.61 7.59 5.72
N GLY A 99 17.75 7.22 6.67
CA GLY A 99 16.31 7.18 6.46
C GLY A 99 15.73 8.54 6.08
N ARG A 100 16.17 9.62 6.74
CA ARG A 100 15.77 10.99 6.40
C ARG A 100 16.25 11.41 5.01
N LYS A 101 17.48 11.12 4.63
CA LYS A 101 18.00 11.41 3.29
C LYS A 101 17.23 10.69 2.18
N LEU A 102 16.80 9.45 2.44
CA LEU A 102 15.96 8.72 1.52
C LEU A 102 14.55 9.32 1.43
N TYR A 103 13.97 9.68 2.59
CA TYR A 103 12.68 10.38 2.68
C TYR A 103 12.67 11.65 1.82
N GLU A 104 13.66 12.55 1.99
CA GLU A 104 13.78 13.83 1.28
C GLU A 104 13.85 13.66 -0.25
N LYS A 105 14.30 12.51 -0.73
CA LYS A 105 14.41 12.17 -2.16
C LYS A 105 13.21 11.39 -2.71
N SER A 106 12.23 11.10 -1.89
CA SER A 106 11.08 10.26 -2.21
C SER A 106 9.78 11.08 -2.24
N VAL A 107 8.67 10.44 -2.57
CA VAL A 107 7.35 11.07 -2.46
C VAL A 107 6.95 11.08 -0.98
N CYS A 108 6.77 12.26 -0.42
CA CYS A 108 6.40 12.42 0.99
C CYS A 108 4.97 12.94 1.10
N ILE A 109 4.13 12.23 1.83
CA ILE A 109 2.74 12.60 2.06
C ILE A 109 2.42 12.59 3.55
N SER A 110 1.42 13.38 3.96
CA SER A 110 0.87 13.27 5.30
C SER A 110 0.18 11.92 5.49
N PHE A 111 0.04 11.50 6.76
CA PHE A 111 -0.70 10.27 7.10
C PHE A 111 -2.20 10.53 6.93
N ASP A 112 -2.68 10.42 5.70
CA ASP A 112 -4.03 10.78 5.27
C ASP A 112 -4.50 9.89 4.12
N ARG A 113 -5.78 9.44 4.19
CA ARG A 113 -6.38 8.55 3.19
C ARG A 113 -6.37 9.15 1.78
N ALA A 114 -6.81 10.40 1.64
CA ALA A 114 -6.94 11.02 0.32
C ALA A 114 -5.58 11.21 -0.35
N ARG A 115 -4.56 11.58 0.44
CA ARG A 115 -3.17 11.71 -0.04
C ARG A 115 -2.60 10.38 -0.48
N LEU A 116 -2.81 9.31 0.29
CA LEU A 116 -2.36 7.96 -0.07
C LEU A 116 -3.00 7.49 -1.38
N LEU A 117 -4.33 7.55 -1.47
CA LEU A 117 -5.05 7.09 -2.65
C LEU A 117 -4.74 7.93 -3.90
N SER A 118 -4.55 9.24 -3.74
CA SER A 118 -4.09 10.11 -4.83
C SER A 118 -2.68 9.77 -5.30
N ALA A 119 -1.77 9.47 -4.38
CA ALA A 119 -0.40 9.07 -4.72
C ALA A 119 -0.34 7.72 -5.44
N LEU A 120 -1.32 6.85 -5.23
CA LEU A 120 -1.41 5.50 -5.84
C LEU A 120 -2.42 5.41 -6.99
N GLU A 121 -2.96 6.54 -7.48
CA GLU A 121 -4.00 6.54 -8.53
C GLU A 121 -3.57 5.75 -9.77
N ASP A 122 -2.34 5.98 -10.25
CA ASP A 122 -1.79 5.32 -11.45
C ASP A 122 -1.42 3.84 -11.22
N ASN A 123 -1.48 3.36 -9.98
CA ASN A 123 -1.18 1.97 -9.62
C ASN A 123 -2.43 1.11 -9.46
N ARG A 124 -3.63 1.64 -9.76
CA ARG A 124 -4.86 0.85 -9.72
C ARG A 124 -4.99 -0.02 -10.95
N THR A 125 -5.06 -1.32 -10.75
CA THR A 125 -5.43 -2.30 -11.80
C THR A 125 -6.93 -2.39 -12.01
N VAL A 126 -7.72 -2.19 -10.96
CA VAL A 126 -9.18 -2.20 -11.04
C VAL A 126 -9.73 -0.98 -10.31
N THR A 127 -10.56 -0.20 -10.97
CA THR A 127 -11.25 0.93 -10.35
C THR A 127 -12.73 0.65 -10.27
N LEU A 128 -13.29 0.68 -9.05
CA LEU A 128 -14.72 0.53 -8.81
C LEU A 128 -15.33 1.89 -8.48
N ARG A 129 -16.29 2.33 -9.28
CA ARG A 129 -16.98 3.60 -9.07
C ARG A 129 -18.50 3.40 -9.04
N TYR A 130 -19.17 4.23 -8.25
CA TYR A 130 -20.62 4.38 -8.34
C TYR A 130 -21.03 5.06 -9.67
N ALA A 131 -22.31 5.03 -9.99
CA ALA A 131 -22.86 5.69 -11.17
C ALA A 131 -22.58 7.21 -11.22
N ASP A 132 -22.43 7.87 -10.06
CA ASP A 132 -22.08 9.28 -9.94
C ASP A 132 -20.58 9.57 -10.15
N GLY A 133 -19.78 8.53 -10.40
CA GLY A 133 -18.33 8.62 -10.66
C GLY A 133 -17.46 8.61 -9.43
N LYS A 134 -17.99 8.60 -8.21
CA LYS A 134 -17.21 8.47 -6.97
C LYS A 134 -16.63 7.09 -6.82
N LEU A 135 -15.42 6.99 -6.27
CA LEU A 135 -14.85 5.71 -5.85
C LEU A 135 -15.78 5.03 -4.85
N THR A 136 -15.93 3.72 -4.98
CA THR A 136 -16.68 2.95 -4.00
C THR A 136 -15.81 2.74 -2.75
N ASP A 137 -16.46 2.66 -1.60
CA ASP A 137 -15.86 2.23 -0.32
C ASP A 137 -16.60 1.03 0.29
N ASP A 138 -17.64 0.55 -0.42
CA ASP A 138 -18.47 -0.59 -0.02
C ASP A 138 -18.04 -1.91 -0.67
N PHE A 139 -17.12 -1.89 -1.61
CA PHE A 139 -16.75 -3.04 -2.41
C PHE A 139 -15.26 -3.32 -2.37
N ILE A 140 -14.93 -4.59 -2.38
CA ILE A 140 -13.57 -5.11 -2.56
C ILE A 140 -13.54 -5.98 -3.81
N TYR A 141 -12.37 -6.14 -4.40
CA TYR A 141 -12.19 -6.98 -5.55
C TYR A 141 -11.01 -7.94 -5.39
N GLN A 142 -11.01 -8.97 -6.21
CA GLN A 142 -9.84 -9.78 -6.49
C GLN A 142 -9.77 -10.01 -8.01
N LEU A 143 -8.65 -9.65 -8.61
CA LEU A 143 -8.33 -9.95 -10.01
C LEU A 143 -7.36 -11.13 -10.04
N ARG A 144 -7.67 -12.12 -10.84
CA ARG A 144 -6.78 -13.24 -11.12
C ARG A 144 -6.59 -13.37 -12.61
N LYS A 145 -5.34 -13.57 -13.03
CA LYS A 145 -4.98 -13.86 -14.41
C LYS A 145 -4.60 -15.32 -14.53
N ASP A 146 -5.17 -15.98 -15.52
CA ASP A 146 -4.80 -17.31 -15.96
C ASP A 146 -4.31 -17.22 -17.41
N ASN A 147 -3.83 -18.31 -17.97
CA ASN A 147 -3.20 -18.31 -19.29
C ASN A 147 -4.09 -17.70 -20.38
N ASP A 148 -5.40 -17.95 -20.34
CA ASP A 148 -6.35 -17.58 -21.40
C ASP A 148 -7.45 -16.62 -20.94
N CYS A 149 -7.54 -16.26 -19.66
CA CYS A 149 -8.61 -15.44 -19.13
C CYS A 149 -8.24 -14.67 -17.87
N GLU A 150 -9.01 -13.63 -17.59
CA GLU A 150 -8.95 -12.87 -16.35
C GLU A 150 -10.26 -13.06 -15.59
N TRP A 151 -10.15 -13.29 -14.28
CA TRP A 151 -11.27 -13.47 -13.38
C TRP A 151 -11.34 -12.30 -12.42
N LEU A 152 -12.39 -11.51 -12.52
CA LEU A 152 -12.67 -10.42 -11.60
C LEU A 152 -13.78 -10.84 -10.63
N PHE A 153 -13.45 -10.97 -9.37
CA PHE A 153 -14.40 -11.20 -8.30
C PHE A 153 -14.64 -9.88 -7.55
N ILE A 154 -15.90 -9.51 -7.33
CA ILE A 154 -16.30 -8.32 -6.60
C ILE A 154 -17.26 -8.72 -5.49
N SER A 155 -17.03 -8.22 -4.29
CA SER A 155 -17.86 -8.48 -3.12
C SER A 155 -18.10 -7.21 -2.31
N HIS A 156 -19.20 -7.18 -1.55
CA HIS A 156 -19.37 -6.16 -0.51
C HIS A 156 -18.32 -6.36 0.58
N CYS A 157 -17.69 -5.28 1.06
CA CYS A 157 -16.69 -5.33 2.13
C CYS A 157 -17.30 -5.30 3.54
N CYS A 158 -18.59 -4.96 3.65
CA CYS A 158 -19.28 -4.83 4.93
C CYS A 158 -20.57 -5.64 4.93
N GLU A 159 -20.89 -6.27 6.06
CA GLU A 159 -22.21 -6.84 6.24
C GLU A 159 -23.30 -5.76 6.14
N PRO A 160 -24.44 -6.04 5.48
CA PRO A 160 -25.54 -5.11 5.47
C PRO A 160 -26.07 -4.88 6.89
N TYR A 161 -26.29 -3.63 7.27
CA TYR A 161 -26.85 -3.27 8.58
C TYR A 161 -28.20 -3.95 8.85
N ASN A 162 -28.98 -4.18 7.79
CA ASN A 162 -30.20 -4.96 7.83
C ASN A 162 -30.13 -6.07 6.77
N LYS A 163 -30.11 -7.32 7.23
CA LYS A 163 -30.00 -8.51 6.37
C LYS A 163 -31.24 -8.73 5.47
N ASP A 164 -32.36 -8.13 5.83
CA ASP A 164 -33.62 -8.27 5.09
C ASP A 164 -33.75 -7.26 3.95
N VAL A 165 -32.82 -6.32 3.80
CA VAL A 165 -32.82 -5.32 2.73
C VAL A 165 -31.90 -5.74 1.61
N PHE A 166 -32.49 -6.11 0.46
CA PHE A 166 -31.75 -6.32 -0.76
C PHE A 166 -31.14 -4.99 -1.25
N ARG A 167 -29.80 -4.95 -1.36
CA ARG A 167 -29.07 -3.78 -1.85
C ARG A 167 -28.50 -4.08 -3.22
N SER A 168 -29.09 -3.52 -4.27
CA SER A 168 -28.43 -3.45 -5.58
C SER A 168 -27.73 -2.12 -5.76
N LYS A 169 -26.54 -2.13 -6.35
CA LYS A 169 -25.76 -0.93 -6.71
C LYS A 169 -25.34 -1.03 -8.16
N ASN A 170 -25.47 0.08 -8.87
CA ASN A 170 -24.91 0.20 -10.20
C ASN A 170 -23.45 0.61 -10.08
N LEU A 171 -22.55 -0.20 -10.60
CA LEU A 171 -21.11 0.02 -10.56
C LEU A 171 -20.56 0.25 -11.96
N ARG A 172 -19.61 1.17 -12.07
CA ARG A 172 -18.71 1.30 -13.21
C ARG A 172 -17.39 0.63 -12.86
N ILE A 173 -17.01 -0.36 -13.64
CA ILE A 173 -15.74 -1.09 -13.48
C ILE A 173 -14.81 -0.62 -14.58
N ILE A 174 -13.60 -0.22 -14.22
CA ILE A 174 -12.55 0.19 -15.15
C ILE A 174 -11.36 -0.72 -14.87
N LEU A 175 -10.89 -1.41 -15.89
CA LEU A 175 -9.65 -2.19 -15.88
C LEU A 175 -8.54 -1.34 -16.46
N GLY A 176 -7.40 -1.24 -15.73
CA GLY A 176 -6.20 -0.50 -16.12
C GLY A 176 -5.20 -1.35 -16.90
#